data_0ed35abc7e2359f89ca76b15b4f381ec
#
_entry.id   0ed35abc7e2359f89ca76b15b4f381ec
#
_cell.length_a   1.000
_cell.length_b   1.000
_cell.length_c   1.000
_cell.angle_alpha   90.00
_cell.angle_beta   90.00
_cell.angle_gamma   90.00
#
_symmetry.space_group_name_H-M   'P 1'
#
loop_
_entity.id
_entity.type
_entity.pdbx_description
1 polymer ?
#
loop_
_entity_poly.entity_id
_entity_poly.type
_entity_poly.pdbx_seq_one_letter_code
_entity_poly.pdbx_strand_id
1 'polypeptide(L)'
;MKYIIMCGGEYKQFETPRQLSKVNGEELVERTIRLLRENGVEDIAISTNNPIFEKFGVPILKHENPYVVSEDCKIVGGQWFDAFYPTDEPACYIFGDVYFSEEAIKTIVETPTDDIELFGSKKPFASNYCKEHEEPFALKVNNQKHLREAIEKSRELDELHMFWRKPIVWELFTVIKNAPLQTKRDQYTTDYVGISDYSVDVDRPEDVERIEKAINR
;
A
#
# COMPACT_ATOMS: atom_id res chain seq x y z
N MET A 1 8.11 1.21 16.51
CA MET A 1 7.89 1.54 15.07
C MET A 1 6.46 2.02 14.92
N LYS A 2 6.25 3.15 14.26
CA LYS A 2 4.92 3.68 13.95
C LYS A 2 4.33 2.98 12.74
N TYR A 3 3.04 2.59 12.81
CA TYR A 3 2.30 2.05 11.67
C TYR A 3 1.42 3.15 11.08
N ILE A 4 1.67 3.51 9.84
CA ILE A 4 1.01 4.63 9.14
C ILE A 4 0.12 4.07 8.05
N ILE A 5 -1.20 4.13 8.24
CA ILE A 5 -2.17 3.73 7.22
C ILE A 5 -2.31 4.87 6.21
N MET A 6 -1.95 4.60 4.97
CA MET A 6 -1.92 5.58 3.89
C MET A 6 -3.32 5.77 3.31
N CYS A 7 -3.96 6.89 3.60
CA CYS A 7 -5.32 7.21 3.16
C CYS A 7 -5.39 8.54 2.39
N GLY A 8 -4.35 8.84 1.62
CA GLY A 8 -4.27 9.99 0.74
C GLY A 8 -4.53 9.65 -0.71
N GLY A 9 -4.52 10.69 -1.55
CA GLY A 9 -4.79 10.59 -2.99
C GLY A 9 -6.28 10.60 -3.33
N GLU A 10 -6.59 10.91 -4.57
CA GLU A 10 -7.95 10.98 -5.11
C GLU A 10 -8.14 9.93 -6.20
N TYR A 11 -9.20 9.14 -6.09
CA TYR A 11 -9.59 8.12 -7.07
C TYR A 11 -10.99 8.42 -7.56
N LYS A 12 -11.12 8.98 -8.77
CA LYS A 12 -12.38 9.51 -9.30
C LYS A 12 -13.45 8.46 -9.61
N GLN A 13 -13.08 7.18 -9.58
CA GLN A 13 -14.04 6.07 -9.69
C GLN A 13 -14.89 5.86 -8.42
N PHE A 14 -14.50 6.50 -7.30
CA PHE A 14 -15.15 6.32 -6.02
C PHE A 14 -15.83 7.64 -5.58
N GLU A 15 -17.05 7.56 -5.11
CA GLU A 15 -17.78 8.69 -4.53
C GLU A 15 -17.20 9.10 -3.16
N THR A 16 -16.63 8.14 -2.44
CA THR A 16 -15.93 8.31 -1.16
C THR A 16 -14.53 7.73 -1.26
N PRO A 17 -13.58 8.10 -0.39
CA PRO A 17 -12.27 7.48 -0.40
C PRO A 17 -12.36 5.95 -0.41
N ARG A 18 -11.68 5.29 -1.36
CA ARG A 18 -11.75 3.83 -1.55
C ARG A 18 -11.33 3.03 -0.31
N GLN A 19 -10.52 3.62 0.56
CA GLN A 19 -10.11 3.08 1.84
C GLN A 19 -11.27 2.90 2.84
N LEU A 20 -12.42 3.56 2.56
CA LEU A 20 -13.67 3.43 3.32
C LEU A 20 -14.63 2.40 2.70
N SER A 21 -14.21 1.69 1.65
CA SER A 21 -14.97 0.57 1.09
C SER A 21 -15.24 -0.47 2.17
N LYS A 22 -16.48 -1.01 2.18
CA LYS A 22 -16.92 -1.97 3.19
C LYS A 22 -16.95 -3.37 2.60
N VAL A 23 -16.26 -4.28 3.26
CA VAL A 23 -16.31 -5.72 2.98
C VAL A 23 -17.03 -6.39 4.16
N ASN A 24 -18.12 -7.08 3.91
CA ASN A 24 -19.01 -7.65 4.94
C ASN A 24 -19.38 -6.61 6.03
N GLY A 25 -19.55 -5.35 5.65
CA GLY A 25 -19.97 -4.27 6.53
C GLY A 25 -18.86 -3.58 7.34
N GLU A 26 -17.62 -4.10 7.35
CA GLU A 26 -16.45 -3.50 8.01
C GLU A 26 -15.63 -2.67 6.99
N GLU A 27 -15.28 -1.41 7.32
CA GLU A 27 -14.45 -0.57 6.46
C GLU A 27 -13.00 -1.08 6.44
N LEU A 28 -12.31 -0.98 5.29
CA LEU A 28 -10.93 -1.48 5.13
C LEU A 28 -9.98 -0.89 6.18
N VAL A 29 -10.07 0.41 6.43
CA VAL A 29 -9.25 1.10 7.45
C VAL A 29 -9.60 0.62 8.86
N GLU A 30 -10.90 0.45 9.19
CA GLU A 30 -11.36 -0.06 10.48
C GLU A 30 -10.79 -1.46 10.74
N ARG A 31 -10.91 -2.34 9.75
CA ARG A 31 -10.33 -3.68 9.77
C ARG A 31 -8.82 -3.65 10.00
N THR A 32 -8.10 -2.83 9.25
CA THR A 32 -6.64 -2.70 9.38
C THR A 32 -6.23 -2.26 10.78
N ILE A 33 -6.90 -1.25 11.35
CA ILE A 33 -6.64 -0.78 12.71
C ILE A 33 -6.91 -1.89 13.74
N ARG A 34 -8.03 -2.60 13.61
CA ARG A 34 -8.38 -3.72 14.51
C ARG A 34 -7.32 -4.81 14.46
N LEU A 35 -6.96 -5.28 13.27
CA LEU A 35 -5.97 -6.33 13.09
C LEU A 35 -4.58 -5.94 13.61
N LEU A 36 -4.15 -4.69 13.40
CA LEU A 36 -2.90 -4.18 13.98
C LEU A 36 -2.93 -4.22 15.51
N ARG A 37 -4.03 -3.79 16.14
CA ARG A 37 -4.20 -3.82 17.60
C ARG A 37 -4.23 -5.25 18.14
N GLU A 38 -4.88 -6.18 17.47
CA GLU A 38 -4.91 -7.61 17.82
C GLU A 38 -3.52 -8.24 17.76
N ASN A 39 -2.61 -7.69 16.95
CA ASN A 39 -1.20 -8.07 16.89
C ASN A 39 -0.28 -7.20 17.79
N GLY A 40 -0.83 -6.49 18.77
CA GLY A 40 -0.08 -5.75 19.79
C GLY A 40 0.51 -4.42 19.32
N VAL A 41 0.07 -3.88 18.19
CA VAL A 41 0.52 -2.57 17.69
C VAL A 41 -0.28 -1.46 18.38
N GLU A 42 0.41 -0.59 19.12
CA GLU A 42 -0.20 0.55 19.80
C GLU A 42 -0.01 1.87 19.05
N ASP A 43 1.13 2.05 18.38
CA ASP A 43 1.49 3.29 17.65
C ASP A 43 0.97 3.25 16.20
N ILE A 44 -0.33 3.50 16.05
CA ILE A 44 -1.03 3.52 14.77
C ILE A 44 -1.45 4.95 14.46
N ALA A 45 -1.27 5.39 13.21
CA ALA A 45 -1.74 6.67 12.70
C ALA A 45 -2.29 6.53 11.28
N ILE A 46 -3.11 7.48 10.85
CA ILE A 46 -3.59 7.60 9.47
C ILE A 46 -2.94 8.82 8.83
N SER A 47 -2.33 8.63 7.66
CA SER A 47 -1.77 9.72 6.84
C SER A 47 -2.81 10.18 5.82
N THR A 48 -3.34 11.38 6.01
CA THR A 48 -4.37 11.98 5.15
C THR A 48 -4.57 13.46 5.47
N ASN A 49 -5.16 14.22 4.55
CA ASN A 49 -5.72 15.56 4.82
C ASN A 49 -7.26 15.58 4.84
N ASN A 50 -7.91 14.43 4.67
CA ASN A 50 -9.37 14.31 4.66
C ASN A 50 -9.91 14.06 6.08
N PRO A 51 -10.73 14.96 6.66
CA PRO A 51 -11.22 14.85 8.03
C PRO A 51 -12.17 13.66 8.26
N ILE A 52 -12.70 13.03 7.21
CA ILE A 52 -13.59 11.86 7.34
C ILE A 52 -12.93 10.71 8.10
N PHE A 53 -11.59 10.64 8.10
CA PHE A 53 -10.83 9.59 8.78
C PHE A 53 -10.65 9.84 10.29
N GLU A 54 -11.01 11.03 10.82
CA GLU A 54 -10.94 11.32 12.26
C GLU A 54 -11.85 10.41 13.10
N LYS A 55 -12.90 9.85 12.46
CA LYS A 55 -13.86 8.92 13.09
C LYS A 55 -13.22 7.64 13.65
N PHE A 56 -12.05 7.25 13.19
CA PHE A 56 -11.38 6.00 13.61
C PHE A 56 -10.65 6.12 14.95
N GLY A 57 -10.54 7.32 15.53
CA GLY A 57 -9.98 7.53 16.87
C GLY A 57 -8.49 7.21 16.98
N VAL A 58 -7.74 7.26 15.88
CA VAL A 58 -6.27 7.18 15.85
C VAL A 58 -5.71 8.53 15.40
N PRO A 59 -4.46 8.89 15.75
CA PRO A 59 -3.83 10.13 15.31
C PRO A 59 -3.88 10.32 13.79
N ILE A 60 -4.21 11.54 13.35
CA ILE A 60 -4.15 11.95 11.95
C ILE A 60 -2.84 12.67 11.69
N LEU A 61 -2.03 12.12 10.80
CA LEU A 61 -0.85 12.77 10.25
C LEU A 61 -1.30 13.54 9.01
N LYS A 62 -1.48 14.86 9.15
CA LYS A 62 -1.90 15.71 8.04
C LYS A 62 -0.86 15.69 6.94
N HIS A 63 -1.25 15.22 5.78
CA HIS A 63 -0.37 15.02 4.64
C HIS A 63 -1.13 15.26 3.34
N GLU A 64 -0.65 16.24 2.57
CA GLU A 64 -1.17 16.47 1.23
C GLU A 64 -0.57 15.46 0.27
N ASN A 65 -1.44 14.71 -0.37
CA ASN A 65 -1.06 13.77 -1.41
C ASN A 65 -1.71 14.22 -2.73
N PRO A 66 -0.94 14.83 -3.66
CA PRO A 66 -1.45 15.31 -4.94
C PRO A 66 -1.73 14.20 -5.96
N TYR A 67 -1.58 12.94 -5.59
CA TYR A 67 -1.81 11.80 -6.47
C TYR A 67 -3.28 11.67 -6.82
N VAL A 68 -3.58 11.74 -8.12
CA VAL A 68 -4.95 11.67 -8.64
C VAL A 68 -5.03 10.62 -9.74
N VAL A 69 -5.99 9.71 -9.60
CA VAL A 69 -6.35 8.70 -10.61
C VAL A 69 -7.72 9.03 -11.19
N SER A 70 -7.79 9.16 -12.51
CA SER A 70 -9.02 9.45 -13.25
C SER A 70 -9.99 8.26 -13.28
N GLU A 71 -11.21 8.47 -13.78
CA GLU A 71 -12.22 7.43 -13.93
C GLU A 71 -11.76 6.26 -14.84
N ASP A 72 -10.93 6.54 -15.83
CA ASP A 72 -10.34 5.53 -16.73
C ASP A 72 -9.00 4.95 -16.22
N CYS A 73 -8.76 5.04 -14.90
CA CYS A 73 -7.59 4.47 -14.21
C CYS A 73 -6.24 5.05 -14.66
N LYS A 74 -6.19 6.30 -15.13
CA LYS A 74 -4.94 6.98 -15.48
C LYS A 74 -4.50 7.92 -14.37
N ILE A 75 -3.19 7.96 -14.11
CA ILE A 75 -2.59 8.95 -13.23
C ILE A 75 -2.64 10.30 -13.94
N VAL A 76 -3.37 11.27 -13.38
CA VAL A 76 -3.56 12.61 -13.94
C VAL A 76 -3.00 13.72 -13.07
N GLY A 77 -2.53 13.42 -11.85
CA GLY A 77 -1.91 14.37 -10.92
C GLY A 77 -0.95 13.70 -9.96
N GLY A 78 0.07 14.40 -9.52
CA GLY A 78 1.06 13.95 -8.55
C GLY A 78 1.90 12.74 -9.00
N GLN A 79 2.65 12.23 -8.05
CA GLN A 79 3.38 10.97 -8.19
C GLN A 79 2.97 10.03 -7.06
N TRP A 80 3.04 8.72 -7.28
CA TRP A 80 2.68 7.73 -6.25
C TRP A 80 3.54 7.88 -4.98
N PHE A 81 4.79 8.33 -5.12
CA PHE A 81 5.72 8.56 -4.00
C PHE A 81 5.29 9.69 -3.07
N ASP A 82 4.40 10.59 -3.54
CA ASP A 82 3.84 11.67 -2.71
C ASP A 82 2.93 11.13 -1.59
N ALA A 83 2.58 9.83 -1.64
CA ALA A 83 1.76 9.17 -0.63
C ALA A 83 2.50 8.92 0.70
N PHE A 84 3.84 8.87 0.70
CA PHE A 84 4.61 8.61 1.92
C PHE A 84 4.65 9.84 2.83
N TYR A 85 4.12 9.68 4.04
CA TYR A 85 4.25 10.71 5.07
C TYR A 85 5.73 10.89 5.45
N PRO A 86 6.27 12.12 5.39
CA PRO A 86 7.67 12.35 5.73
C PRO A 86 7.91 12.19 7.24
N THR A 87 8.86 11.35 7.60
CA THR A 87 9.31 11.15 8.98
C THR A 87 10.78 10.74 9.00
N ASP A 88 11.46 10.97 10.12
CA ASP A 88 12.81 10.47 10.35
C ASP A 88 12.80 9.19 11.20
N GLU A 89 11.66 8.88 11.82
CA GLU A 89 11.49 7.71 12.67
C GLU A 89 11.14 6.46 11.85
N PRO A 90 11.54 5.25 12.31
CA PRO A 90 11.12 4.00 11.69
C PRO A 90 9.61 3.89 11.58
N ALA A 91 9.11 3.60 10.38
CA ALA A 91 7.68 3.50 10.10
C ALA A 91 7.35 2.29 9.21
N CYS A 92 6.16 1.74 9.42
CA CYS A 92 5.54 0.79 8.51
C CYS A 92 4.38 1.48 7.80
N TYR A 93 4.51 1.71 6.50
CA TYR A 93 3.47 2.28 5.66
C TYR A 93 2.55 1.17 5.19
N ILE A 94 1.31 1.18 5.66
CA ILE A 94 0.27 0.21 5.31
C ILE A 94 -0.64 0.83 4.25
N PHE A 95 -0.89 0.14 3.15
CA PHE A 95 -1.78 0.66 2.11
C PHE A 95 -3.22 0.53 2.56
N GLY A 96 -3.91 1.67 2.67
CA GLY A 96 -5.22 1.76 3.33
C GLY A 96 -6.37 1.18 2.51
N ASP A 97 -6.15 0.87 1.25
CA ASP A 97 -7.10 0.32 0.28
C ASP A 97 -7.03 -1.21 0.15
N VAL A 98 -6.30 -1.87 1.04
CA VAL A 98 -6.13 -3.33 1.05
C VAL A 98 -7.10 -3.98 2.04
N TYR A 99 -7.80 -5.03 1.58
CA TYR A 99 -8.45 -5.99 2.45
C TYR A 99 -7.40 -6.97 2.97
N PHE A 100 -7.02 -6.82 4.23
CA PHE A 100 -6.05 -7.70 4.87
C PHE A 100 -6.71 -8.92 5.51
N SER A 101 -6.08 -10.09 5.37
CA SER A 101 -6.30 -11.21 6.25
C SER A 101 -5.59 -11.01 7.61
N GLU A 102 -5.92 -11.83 8.59
CA GLU A 102 -5.25 -11.83 9.90
C GLU A 102 -3.78 -12.23 9.77
N GLU A 103 -3.48 -13.27 8.98
CA GLU A 103 -2.12 -13.75 8.77
C GLU A 103 -1.25 -12.74 8.02
N ALA A 104 -1.82 -11.95 7.10
CA ALA A 104 -1.09 -10.89 6.41
C ALA A 104 -0.60 -9.82 7.38
N ILE A 105 -1.48 -9.30 8.23
CA ILE A 105 -1.10 -8.29 9.22
C ILE A 105 -0.09 -8.87 10.23
N LYS A 106 -0.29 -10.11 10.68
CA LYS A 106 0.66 -10.80 11.55
C LYS A 106 2.03 -10.91 10.89
N THR A 107 2.10 -11.35 9.65
CA THR A 107 3.36 -11.42 8.87
C THR A 107 4.03 -10.06 8.78
N ILE A 108 3.28 -9.00 8.46
CA ILE A 108 3.81 -7.63 8.40
C ILE A 108 4.37 -7.19 9.77
N VAL A 109 3.65 -7.48 10.86
CA VAL A 109 4.06 -7.06 12.21
C VAL A 109 5.31 -7.83 12.67
N GLU A 110 5.31 -9.15 12.53
CA GLU A 110 6.36 -10.03 13.06
C GLU A 110 7.65 -10.03 12.24
N THR A 111 7.60 -9.73 10.94
CA THR A 111 8.80 -9.72 10.09
C THR A 111 9.76 -8.61 10.52
N PRO A 112 10.99 -8.92 10.95
CA PRO A 112 11.98 -7.90 11.24
C PRO A 112 12.48 -7.24 9.95
N THR A 113 12.95 -6.00 10.07
CA THR A 113 13.65 -5.33 8.96
C THR A 113 14.75 -4.43 9.49
N ASP A 114 15.93 -4.52 8.89
CA ASP A 114 17.09 -3.69 9.24
C ASP A 114 17.17 -2.44 8.35
N ASP A 115 16.53 -2.46 7.20
CA ASP A 115 16.54 -1.37 6.21
C ASP A 115 15.12 -1.10 5.69
N ILE A 116 14.77 -1.62 4.53
CA ILE A 116 13.44 -1.46 3.91
C ILE A 116 12.95 -2.82 3.38
N GLU A 117 11.71 -3.17 3.73
CA GLU A 117 11.07 -4.40 3.27
C GLU A 117 9.67 -4.14 2.70
N LEU A 118 9.40 -4.70 1.52
CA LEU A 118 8.11 -4.66 0.85
C LEU A 118 7.33 -5.94 1.13
N PHE A 119 6.04 -5.79 1.40
CA PHE A 119 5.08 -6.87 1.57
C PHE A 119 4.06 -6.83 0.44
N GLY A 120 3.74 -7.98 -0.10
CA GLY A 120 2.75 -8.07 -1.17
C GLY A 120 2.29 -9.50 -1.43
N SER A 121 1.24 -9.66 -2.22
CA SER A 121 0.81 -10.99 -2.64
C SER A 121 1.86 -11.65 -3.52
N LYS A 122 2.04 -12.97 -3.36
CA LYS A 122 3.04 -13.74 -4.10
C LYS A 122 2.45 -15.08 -4.56
N LYS A 123 2.80 -15.49 -5.75
CA LYS A 123 2.43 -16.84 -6.27
C LYS A 123 3.12 -17.94 -5.47
N PRO A 124 2.47 -19.12 -5.26
CA PRO A 124 1.09 -19.41 -5.67
C PRO A 124 0.08 -18.64 -4.82
N PHE A 125 -0.90 -18.00 -5.46
CA PHE A 125 -1.96 -17.30 -4.75
C PHE A 125 -2.92 -18.26 -4.07
N ALA A 126 -3.67 -17.79 -3.06
CA ALA A 126 -4.81 -18.50 -2.52
C ALA A 126 -5.79 -18.90 -3.64
N SER A 127 -6.40 -20.07 -3.53
CA SER A 127 -7.26 -20.65 -4.59
C SER A 127 -8.46 -19.77 -4.96
N ASN A 128 -8.87 -18.89 -4.06
CA ASN A 128 -9.95 -17.92 -4.22
C ASN A 128 -9.45 -16.50 -4.56
N TYR A 129 -8.15 -16.32 -4.80
CA TYR A 129 -7.57 -15.01 -5.11
C TYR A 129 -8.18 -14.45 -6.40
N CYS A 130 -8.62 -13.18 -6.35
CA CYS A 130 -9.42 -12.59 -7.41
C CYS A 130 -8.64 -11.69 -8.40
N LYS A 131 -7.34 -11.58 -8.22
CA LYS A 131 -6.43 -10.85 -9.13
C LYS A 131 -5.52 -11.82 -9.90
N GLU A 132 -5.01 -11.39 -11.03
CA GLU A 132 -4.14 -12.20 -11.90
C GLU A 132 -2.63 -11.97 -11.64
N HIS A 133 -2.31 -10.95 -10.84
CA HIS A 133 -0.95 -10.49 -10.60
C HIS A 133 -0.72 -10.14 -9.12
N GLU A 134 0.54 -9.99 -8.78
CA GLU A 134 0.99 -9.58 -7.47
C GLU A 134 0.56 -8.15 -7.15
N GLU A 135 0.07 -7.92 -5.91
CA GLU A 135 -0.30 -6.62 -5.39
C GLU A 135 0.56 -6.25 -4.19
N PRO A 136 0.98 -4.99 -4.05
CA PRO A 136 1.75 -4.53 -2.90
C PRO A 136 0.81 -4.15 -1.76
N PHE A 137 1.23 -4.36 -0.51
CA PHE A 137 0.39 -4.19 0.67
C PHE A 137 0.96 -3.24 1.72
N ALA A 138 2.28 -3.28 1.92
CA ALA A 138 2.95 -2.44 2.91
C ALA A 138 4.43 -2.28 2.59
N LEU A 139 5.01 -1.19 3.10
CA LEU A 139 6.44 -0.95 3.07
C LEU A 139 6.92 -0.66 4.50
N LYS A 140 7.74 -1.56 5.07
CA LYS A 140 8.35 -1.40 6.39
C LYS A 140 9.71 -0.76 6.24
N VAL A 141 9.91 0.40 6.87
CA VAL A 141 11.09 1.26 6.67
C VAL A 141 11.77 1.53 8.00
N ASN A 142 12.94 0.99 8.19
CA ASN A 142 13.80 1.28 9.33
C ASN A 142 14.80 2.40 9.00
N ASN A 143 15.15 2.56 7.74
CA ASN A 143 16.08 3.56 7.22
C ASN A 143 15.36 4.60 6.35
N GLN A 144 14.79 5.63 6.96
CA GLN A 144 14.06 6.70 6.27
C GLN A 144 14.94 7.52 5.31
N LYS A 145 16.25 7.63 5.61
CA LYS A 145 17.19 8.30 4.71
C LYS A 145 17.29 7.53 3.39
N HIS A 146 17.43 6.21 3.44
CA HIS A 146 17.47 5.36 2.26
C HIS A 146 16.18 5.45 1.43
N LEU A 147 15.00 5.47 2.09
CA LEU A 147 13.74 5.67 1.40
C LEU A 147 13.70 6.99 0.64
N ARG A 148 14.10 8.11 1.28
CA ARG A 148 14.14 9.43 0.63
C ARG A 148 15.07 9.45 -0.58
N GLU A 149 16.29 8.94 -0.43
CA GLU A 149 17.26 8.85 -1.53
C GLU A 149 16.72 8.01 -2.70
N ALA A 150 16.04 6.89 -2.40
CA ALA A 150 15.42 6.05 -3.41
C ALA A 150 14.23 6.75 -4.12
N ILE A 151 13.42 7.51 -3.39
CA ILE A 151 12.33 8.32 -3.98
C ILE A 151 12.90 9.38 -4.91
N GLU A 152 13.91 10.14 -4.48
CA GLU A 152 14.57 11.16 -5.32
C GLU A 152 15.14 10.52 -6.58
N LYS A 153 15.85 9.40 -6.44
CA LYS A 153 16.39 8.65 -7.57
C LYS A 153 15.29 8.14 -8.51
N SER A 154 14.16 7.68 -7.96
CA SER A 154 13.03 7.23 -8.79
C SER A 154 12.39 8.39 -9.57
N ARG A 155 12.33 9.61 -9.00
CA ARG A 155 11.88 10.81 -9.71
C ARG A 155 12.79 11.15 -10.88
N GLU A 156 14.11 11.16 -10.66
CA GLU A 156 15.09 11.40 -11.72
C GLU A 156 14.94 10.36 -12.87
N LEU A 157 14.77 9.09 -12.52
CA LEU A 157 14.60 8.01 -13.52
C LEU A 157 13.28 8.13 -14.29
N ASP A 158 12.18 8.59 -13.64
CA ASP A 158 10.91 8.85 -14.31
C ASP A 158 11.02 10.03 -15.29
N GLU A 159 11.70 11.11 -14.90
CA GLU A 159 11.98 12.26 -15.78
C GLU A 159 12.80 11.87 -17.01
N LEU A 160 13.73 10.93 -16.85
CA LEU A 160 14.53 10.36 -17.94
C LEU A 160 13.80 9.27 -18.74
N HIS A 161 12.53 8.99 -18.45
CA HIS A 161 11.72 7.95 -19.08
C HIS A 161 12.35 6.55 -19.03
N MET A 162 13.05 6.25 -17.91
CA MET A 162 13.72 4.96 -17.72
C MET A 162 12.78 3.84 -17.28
N PHE A 163 11.58 4.18 -16.80
CA PHE A 163 10.58 3.18 -16.46
C PHE A 163 9.64 2.92 -17.64
N TRP A 164 9.16 1.69 -17.76
CA TRP A 164 8.21 1.30 -18.80
C TRP A 164 6.78 1.83 -18.57
N ARG A 165 6.48 2.30 -17.36
CA ARG A 165 5.22 2.95 -16.94
C ARG A 165 5.51 4.01 -15.88
N LYS A 166 4.48 4.77 -15.49
CA LYS A 166 4.60 5.63 -14.32
C LYS A 166 4.95 4.81 -13.08
N PRO A 167 6.03 5.17 -12.36
CA PRO A 167 6.52 4.37 -11.26
C PRO A 167 5.55 4.39 -10.07
N ILE A 168 5.38 3.22 -9.45
CA ILE A 168 4.71 3.00 -8.18
C ILE A 168 5.67 2.27 -7.23
N VAL A 169 5.16 1.66 -6.17
CA VAL A 169 6.00 1.01 -5.16
C VAL A 169 6.92 -0.09 -5.73
N TRP A 170 6.51 -0.81 -6.77
CA TRP A 170 7.35 -1.86 -7.38
C TRP A 170 8.63 -1.30 -7.99
N GLU A 171 8.50 -0.21 -8.75
CA GLU A 171 9.64 0.48 -9.35
C GLU A 171 10.51 1.12 -8.26
N LEU A 172 9.90 1.74 -7.23
CA LEU A 172 10.62 2.26 -6.08
C LEU A 172 11.42 1.16 -5.37
N PHE A 173 10.80 0.00 -5.11
CA PHE A 173 11.48 -1.11 -4.44
C PHE A 173 12.62 -1.69 -5.29
N THR A 174 12.47 -1.70 -6.61
CA THR A 174 13.57 -2.05 -7.53
C THR A 174 14.77 -1.10 -7.37
N VAL A 175 14.52 0.20 -7.22
CA VAL A 175 15.57 1.21 -6.96
C VAL A 175 16.19 1.01 -5.58
N ILE A 176 15.38 0.79 -4.54
CA ILE A 176 15.85 0.49 -3.17
C ILE A 176 16.82 -0.70 -3.17
N LYS A 177 16.48 -1.76 -3.87
CA LYS A 177 17.30 -2.99 -3.92
C LYS A 177 18.47 -2.91 -4.95
N ASN A 178 18.66 -1.77 -5.62
CA ASN A 178 19.63 -1.62 -6.72
C ASN A 178 19.53 -2.72 -7.78
N ALA A 179 18.31 -3.18 -8.03
CA ALA A 179 18.03 -4.21 -9.01
C ALA A 179 17.89 -3.60 -10.42
N PRO A 180 18.06 -4.39 -11.50
CA PRO A 180 17.86 -3.92 -12.86
C PRO A 180 16.43 -3.39 -13.04
N LEU A 181 16.27 -2.25 -13.74
CA LEU A 181 14.96 -1.70 -14.05
C LEU A 181 14.19 -2.68 -14.96
N GLN A 182 12.94 -2.91 -14.60
CA GLN A 182 12.10 -3.88 -15.29
C GLN A 182 11.49 -3.29 -16.56
N THR A 183 11.37 -4.11 -17.59
CA THR A 183 10.72 -3.75 -18.86
C THR A 183 9.26 -4.17 -18.92
N LYS A 184 8.82 -5.03 -18.00
CA LYS A 184 7.43 -5.52 -17.89
C LYS A 184 7.08 -5.83 -16.43
N ARG A 185 5.82 -5.71 -16.06
CA ARG A 185 5.31 -5.90 -14.71
C ARG A 185 5.62 -7.27 -14.10
N ASP A 186 5.50 -8.32 -14.87
CA ASP A 186 5.70 -9.72 -14.46
C ASP A 186 7.17 -10.17 -14.40
N GLN A 187 8.10 -9.25 -14.51
CA GLN A 187 9.53 -9.51 -14.50
C GLN A 187 10.25 -8.95 -13.26
N TYR A 188 9.51 -8.67 -12.18
CA TYR A 188 10.15 -8.23 -10.95
C TYR A 188 11.05 -9.33 -10.38
N THR A 189 12.35 -9.01 -10.29
CA THR A 189 13.39 -9.92 -9.80
C THR A 189 13.78 -9.64 -8.35
N THR A 190 13.23 -8.58 -7.75
CA THR A 190 13.50 -8.20 -6.38
C THR A 190 12.76 -9.11 -5.41
N ASP A 191 13.49 -9.63 -4.42
CA ASP A 191 12.86 -10.36 -3.33
C ASP A 191 12.09 -9.41 -2.41
N TYR A 192 10.86 -9.77 -2.11
CA TYR A 192 9.98 -9.10 -1.16
C TYR A 192 9.27 -10.18 -0.31
N VAL A 193 8.73 -9.78 0.82
CA VAL A 193 7.99 -10.70 1.70
C VAL A 193 6.65 -11.05 1.07
N GLY A 194 6.54 -12.29 0.63
CA GLY A 194 5.33 -12.80 -0.02
C GLY A 194 4.24 -13.17 0.98
N ILE A 195 3.04 -12.64 0.76
CA ILE A 195 1.81 -13.02 1.46
C ILE A 195 1.01 -13.91 0.52
N SER A 196 0.77 -15.16 0.94
CA SER A 196 0.11 -16.18 0.11
C SER A 196 -1.35 -16.43 0.47
N ASP A 197 -1.81 -15.88 1.59
CA ASP A 197 -3.21 -15.93 2.01
C ASP A 197 -4.06 -14.85 1.30
N TYR A 198 -5.36 -14.81 1.62
CA TYR A 198 -6.29 -13.92 0.93
C TYR A 198 -6.18 -12.48 1.47
N SER A 199 -5.28 -11.70 0.86
CA SER A 199 -5.23 -10.25 1.01
C SER A 199 -5.19 -9.62 -0.38
N VAL A 200 -5.94 -8.54 -0.60
CA VAL A 200 -6.12 -7.94 -1.94
C VAL A 200 -6.51 -6.46 -1.83
N ASP A 201 -6.02 -5.64 -2.74
CA ASP A 201 -6.39 -4.25 -2.83
C ASP A 201 -7.74 -4.01 -3.54
N VAL A 202 -8.34 -2.87 -3.27
CA VAL A 202 -9.57 -2.38 -3.89
C VAL A 202 -9.22 -1.26 -4.87
N ASP A 203 -9.14 -1.61 -6.15
CA ASP A 203 -8.87 -0.66 -7.24
C ASP A 203 -10.14 -0.08 -7.85
N ARG A 204 -11.25 -0.82 -7.77
CA ARG A 204 -12.55 -0.47 -8.36
C ARG A 204 -13.68 -0.81 -7.40
N PRO A 205 -14.84 -0.12 -7.50
CA PRO A 205 -16.01 -0.45 -6.68
C PRO A 205 -16.43 -1.92 -6.76
N GLU A 206 -16.31 -2.56 -7.96
CA GLU A 206 -16.68 -3.95 -8.18
C GLU A 206 -15.76 -4.95 -7.45
N ASP A 207 -14.57 -4.53 -7.03
CA ASP A 207 -13.65 -5.40 -6.30
C ASP A 207 -14.21 -5.78 -4.94
N VAL A 208 -15.01 -4.91 -4.30
CA VAL A 208 -15.69 -5.23 -3.03
C VAL A 208 -16.54 -6.49 -3.17
N GLU A 209 -17.42 -6.56 -4.18
CA GLU A 209 -18.25 -7.74 -4.39
C GLU A 209 -17.42 -9.01 -4.70
N ARG A 210 -16.31 -8.85 -5.41
CA ARG A 210 -15.41 -9.98 -5.72
C ARG A 210 -14.75 -10.51 -4.46
N ILE A 211 -14.31 -9.61 -3.58
CA ILE A 211 -13.72 -9.95 -2.28
C ILE A 211 -14.76 -10.68 -1.43
N GLU A 212 -15.96 -10.13 -1.26
CA GLU A 212 -17.02 -10.76 -0.48
C GLU A 212 -17.38 -12.16 -0.99
N LYS A 213 -17.48 -12.33 -2.31
CA LYS A 213 -17.72 -13.64 -2.92
C LYS A 213 -16.58 -14.62 -2.68
N ALA A 214 -15.35 -14.14 -2.58
CA ALA A 214 -14.17 -14.99 -2.40
C ALA A 214 -14.00 -15.44 -0.95
N ILE A 215 -14.27 -14.57 0.03
CA ILE A 215 -14.08 -14.88 1.45
C ILE A 215 -15.26 -15.63 2.08
N ASN A 216 -16.45 -15.59 1.45
CA ASN A 216 -17.66 -16.29 1.91
C ASN A 216 -17.85 -17.68 1.26
N ARG A 217 -16.86 -18.19 0.53
CA ARG A 217 -16.82 -19.54 -0.06
C ARG A 217 -16.12 -20.53 0.86
#